data_3c346d0abe244846d193c590bb0223f8
#
_entry.id   3c346d0abe244846d193c590bb0223f8
#
_cell.length_a   1.000
_cell.length_b   1.000
_cell.length_c   1.000
_cell.angle_alpha   90.00
_cell.angle_beta   90.00
_cell.angle_gamma   90.00
#
_symmetry.space_group_name_H-M   'P 1'
#
loop_
_entity.id
_entity.type
_entity.pdbx_description
1 polymer ?
#
loop_
_entity_poly.entity_id
_entity_poly.type
_entity_poly.pdbx_seq_one_letter_code
_entity_poly.pdbx_strand_id
1 'polypeptide(L)'
;MNKQVQKKESNNAVAIMSQFEGVETGFEEMNADDLQLPRLKLLQAMSPELENDDALRAGHILNSVTGDWWPSDQGVKVIPCVYHKTYVEWAPVGSGAKGPVAVHQSKEVMNDTIRGDDNKFYKNDNSGNYIEETANYFVLIVGGKGETSQAVISMKSSQLTPSRNWNSKMKNLKIQNAKGSYFTPPMWSHSYLLKSEKAKNGDKTWYKWKIELDSMLTN
;
A
#
# COMPACT_ATOMS: atom_id res chain seq x y z
N MET A 1 -6.17 -39.26 15.06
CA MET A 1 -4.85 -38.74 15.45
C MET A 1 -5.01 -37.54 16.35
N ASN A 2 -4.43 -37.59 17.47
CA ASN A 2 -4.73 -37.05 18.78
C ASN A 2 -4.83 -35.54 18.96
N LYS A 3 -6.01 -35.01 19.37
CA LYS A 3 -6.21 -33.68 19.93
C LYS A 3 -5.29 -33.35 21.11
N GLN A 4 -4.75 -34.34 21.81
CA GLN A 4 -3.83 -34.14 22.94
C GLN A 4 -2.40 -33.80 22.51
N VAL A 5 -1.93 -34.28 21.35
CA VAL A 5 -0.58 -33.98 20.84
C VAL A 5 -0.51 -32.55 20.35
N GLN A 6 -1.52 -32.09 19.61
CA GLN A 6 -1.58 -30.71 19.13
C GLN A 6 -1.67 -29.66 20.27
N LYS A 7 -2.37 -30.00 21.36
CA LYS A 7 -2.48 -29.12 22.53
C LYS A 7 -1.16 -29.00 23.31
N LYS A 8 -0.34 -30.08 23.31
CA LYS A 8 0.95 -30.11 23.99
C LYS A 8 2.04 -29.34 23.21
N GLU A 9 2.03 -29.41 21.88
CA GLU A 9 2.93 -28.65 21.01
C GLU A 9 2.64 -27.15 21.04
N SER A 10 1.36 -26.75 21.03
CA SER A 10 0.97 -25.35 21.13
C SER A 10 1.34 -24.72 22.48
N ASN A 11 1.19 -25.45 23.59
CA ASN A 11 1.57 -24.97 24.90
C ASN A 11 3.09 -24.82 25.07
N ASN A 12 3.89 -25.70 24.46
CA ASN A 12 5.33 -25.59 24.47
C ASN A 12 5.81 -24.39 23.64
N ALA A 13 5.20 -24.12 22.48
CA ALA A 13 5.55 -22.97 21.65
C ALA A 13 5.24 -21.64 22.38
N VAL A 14 4.09 -21.51 23.02
CA VAL A 14 3.72 -20.34 23.82
C VAL A 14 4.68 -20.16 25.03
N ALA A 15 5.02 -21.25 25.71
CA ALA A 15 5.97 -21.19 26.85
C ALA A 15 7.40 -20.79 26.42
N ILE A 16 7.84 -21.19 25.23
CA ILE A 16 9.13 -20.78 24.67
C ILE A 16 9.08 -19.31 24.27
N MET A 17 7.98 -18.85 23.64
CA MET A 17 7.85 -17.45 23.22
C MET A 17 7.81 -16.48 24.40
N SER A 18 7.20 -16.86 25.53
CA SER A 18 7.19 -16.01 26.73
C SER A 18 8.58 -15.78 27.34
N GLN A 19 9.58 -16.60 27.00
CA GLN A 19 10.95 -16.41 27.45
C GLN A 19 11.66 -15.25 26.73
N PHE A 20 11.11 -14.79 25.62
CA PHE A 20 11.65 -13.64 24.86
C PHE A 20 11.00 -12.30 25.27
N GLU A 21 9.96 -12.32 26.11
CA GLU A 21 9.36 -11.09 26.64
C GLU A 21 10.34 -10.39 27.62
N GLY A 22 10.65 -9.13 27.35
CA GLY A 22 11.53 -8.32 28.21
C GLY A 22 13.03 -8.59 28.07
N VAL A 23 13.44 -9.39 27.09
CA VAL A 23 14.85 -9.56 26.72
C VAL A 23 15.25 -8.50 25.70
N GLU A 24 16.51 -8.08 25.69
CA GLU A 24 17.07 -7.23 24.63
C GLU A 24 16.81 -7.88 23.26
N THR A 25 16.25 -7.10 22.34
CA THR A 25 15.77 -7.63 21.04
C THR A 25 16.90 -7.78 20.02
N GLY A 26 18.06 -7.12 20.27
CA GLY A 26 19.18 -7.01 19.34
C GLY A 26 18.97 -5.96 18.25
N PHE A 27 17.92 -5.14 18.35
CA PHE A 27 17.59 -4.06 17.41
C PHE A 27 17.90 -2.67 17.96
N GLU A 28 18.51 -2.57 19.13
CA GLU A 28 18.69 -1.33 19.90
C GLU A 28 19.54 -0.29 19.15
N GLU A 29 20.45 -0.74 18.30
CA GLU A 29 21.29 0.13 17.47
C GLU A 29 20.68 0.40 16.06
N MET A 30 19.58 -0.28 15.69
CA MET A 30 18.93 -0.05 14.40
C MET A 30 18.18 1.28 14.40
N ASN A 31 18.30 2.00 13.30
CA ASN A 31 17.58 3.23 13.04
C ASN A 31 16.74 3.11 11.75
N ALA A 32 16.01 4.16 11.38
CA ALA A 32 15.11 4.13 10.22
C ALA A 32 15.84 3.88 8.89
N ASP A 33 17.12 4.23 8.79
CA ASP A 33 17.91 4.08 7.56
C ASP A 33 18.37 2.62 7.36
N ASP A 34 18.34 1.83 8.43
CA ASP A 34 18.68 0.40 8.40
C ASP A 34 17.49 -0.47 8.02
N LEU A 35 16.29 0.11 7.91
CA LEU A 35 15.05 -0.60 7.67
C LEU A 35 14.49 -0.31 6.28
N GLN A 36 14.11 -1.34 5.57
CA GLN A 36 13.36 -1.19 4.33
C GLN A 36 11.87 -0.99 4.63
N LEU A 37 11.29 0.10 4.10
CA LEU A 37 9.87 0.39 4.24
C LEU A 37 9.03 -0.63 3.44
N PRO A 38 8.19 -1.46 4.09
CA PRO A 38 7.34 -2.42 3.41
C PRO A 38 6.35 -1.71 2.48
N ARG A 39 6.19 -2.24 1.26
CA ARG A 39 5.25 -1.73 0.27
C ARG A 39 4.26 -2.82 -0.11
N LEU A 40 2.97 -2.48 -0.09
CA LEU A 40 1.94 -3.32 -0.72
C LEU A 40 1.93 -3.00 -2.22
N LYS A 41 2.42 -3.94 -3.01
CA LYS A 41 2.48 -3.86 -4.47
C LYS A 41 1.30 -4.61 -5.07
N LEU A 42 0.62 -3.99 -6.03
CA LEU A 42 -0.36 -4.65 -6.88
C LEU A 42 0.36 -5.17 -8.13
N LEU A 43 0.52 -6.48 -8.24
CA LEU A 43 1.29 -7.11 -9.32
C LEU A 43 0.58 -6.94 -10.66
N GLN A 44 1.32 -6.53 -11.66
CA GLN A 44 0.89 -6.40 -13.05
C GLN A 44 1.46 -7.57 -13.88
N ALA A 45 0.98 -7.75 -15.11
CA ALA A 45 1.44 -8.83 -15.98
C ALA A 45 2.97 -8.81 -16.26
N MET A 46 3.60 -7.62 -16.16
CA MET A 46 5.05 -7.43 -16.36
C MET A 46 5.80 -7.16 -15.06
N SER A 47 5.23 -7.50 -13.90
CA SER A 47 5.92 -7.36 -12.62
C SER A 47 7.04 -8.40 -12.52
N PRO A 48 8.29 -7.99 -12.24
CA PRO A 48 9.44 -8.91 -12.21
C PRO A 48 9.30 -9.98 -11.12
N GLU A 49 8.53 -9.75 -10.09
CA GLU A 49 8.26 -10.72 -9.03
C GLU A 49 7.59 -12.00 -9.54
N LEU A 50 6.85 -11.93 -10.67
CA LEU A 50 6.19 -13.09 -11.28
C LEU A 50 7.18 -14.08 -11.92
N GLU A 51 8.40 -13.64 -12.24
CA GLU A 51 9.45 -14.48 -12.79
C GLU A 51 10.18 -15.28 -11.71
N ASN A 52 10.11 -14.82 -10.45
CA ASN A 52 10.85 -15.39 -9.34
C ASN A 52 10.03 -16.33 -8.46
N ASP A 53 8.72 -16.34 -8.57
CA ASP A 53 7.83 -17.16 -7.74
C ASP A 53 6.60 -17.63 -8.55
N ASP A 54 6.55 -18.93 -8.80
CA ASP A 54 5.46 -19.59 -9.54
C ASP A 54 4.09 -19.53 -8.82
N ALA A 55 4.05 -19.20 -7.53
CA ALA A 55 2.80 -19.00 -6.80
C ALA A 55 2.16 -17.64 -7.07
N LEU A 56 2.96 -16.64 -7.49
CA LEU A 56 2.47 -15.30 -7.77
C LEU A 56 1.75 -15.21 -9.12
N ARG A 57 0.74 -14.35 -9.18
CA ARG A 57 -0.03 -14.05 -10.39
C ARG A 57 -0.28 -12.55 -10.51
N ALA A 58 -0.43 -12.08 -11.73
CA ALA A 58 -0.90 -10.71 -11.97
C ALA A 58 -2.26 -10.49 -11.28
N GLY A 59 -2.36 -9.38 -10.55
CA GLY A 59 -3.50 -9.08 -9.71
C GLY A 59 -3.32 -9.47 -8.23
N HIS A 60 -2.34 -10.29 -7.88
CA HIS A 60 -2.00 -10.52 -6.47
C HIS A 60 -1.47 -9.24 -5.83
N ILE A 61 -1.66 -9.11 -4.54
CA ILE A 61 -1.10 -8.07 -3.70
C ILE A 61 0.10 -8.68 -2.97
N LEU A 62 1.25 -8.03 -3.02
CA LEU A 62 2.50 -8.51 -2.44
C LEU A 62 3.07 -7.50 -1.46
N ASN A 63 3.49 -7.96 -0.27
CA ASN A 63 4.34 -7.19 0.63
C ASN A 63 5.80 -7.33 0.20
N SER A 64 6.45 -6.23 -0.13
CA SER A 64 7.80 -6.22 -0.71
C SER A 64 8.92 -6.63 0.24
N VAL A 65 8.66 -6.70 1.55
CA VAL A 65 9.67 -7.02 2.58
C VAL A 65 9.43 -8.41 3.15
N THR A 66 8.19 -8.72 3.55
CA THR A 66 7.88 -10.02 4.16
C THR A 66 7.68 -11.13 3.14
N GLY A 67 7.37 -10.79 1.88
CA GLY A 67 7.01 -11.77 0.85
C GLY A 67 5.57 -12.29 0.98
N ASP A 68 4.82 -11.86 1.98
CA ASP A 68 3.42 -12.22 2.10
C ASP A 68 2.62 -11.72 0.91
N TRP A 69 1.71 -12.53 0.42
CA TRP A 69 0.86 -12.16 -0.70
C TRP A 69 -0.59 -12.60 -0.53
N TRP A 70 -1.48 -11.88 -1.19
CA TRP A 70 -2.91 -12.12 -1.14
C TRP A 70 -3.48 -12.23 -2.56
N PRO A 71 -4.30 -13.27 -2.84
CA PRO A 71 -5.02 -13.38 -4.10
C PRO A 71 -5.94 -12.18 -4.33
N SER A 72 -6.20 -11.86 -5.60
CA SER A 72 -6.99 -10.70 -6.01
C SER A 72 -8.41 -10.66 -5.44
N ASP A 73 -9.03 -11.82 -5.23
CA ASP A 73 -10.41 -11.98 -4.72
C ASP A 73 -10.48 -11.97 -3.20
N GLN A 74 -9.44 -12.46 -2.52
CA GLN A 74 -9.37 -12.44 -1.06
C GLN A 74 -8.96 -11.06 -0.55
N GLY A 75 -7.91 -10.48 -1.13
CA GLY A 75 -7.40 -9.16 -0.76
C GLY A 75 -6.73 -9.13 0.61
N VAL A 76 -6.34 -7.93 1.04
CA VAL A 76 -5.68 -7.66 2.31
C VAL A 76 -6.45 -6.62 3.11
N LYS A 77 -6.65 -6.87 4.41
CA LYS A 77 -7.28 -5.92 5.32
C LYS A 77 -6.26 -4.89 5.81
N VAL A 78 -6.61 -3.62 5.70
CA VAL A 78 -5.75 -2.51 6.13
C VAL A 78 -6.51 -1.43 6.87
N ILE A 79 -5.80 -0.68 7.72
CA ILE A 79 -6.26 0.54 8.35
C ILE A 79 -5.42 1.69 7.78
N PRO A 80 -6.02 2.65 7.04
CA PRO A 80 -5.28 3.81 6.54
C PRO A 80 -4.98 4.77 7.68
N CYS A 81 -3.72 5.14 7.88
CA CYS A 81 -3.28 6.01 8.97
C CYS A 81 -2.95 7.42 8.48
N VAL A 82 -2.21 7.54 7.39
CA VAL A 82 -1.78 8.83 6.82
C VAL A 82 -1.87 8.77 5.31
N TYR A 83 -2.32 9.87 4.72
CA TYR A 83 -2.29 10.11 3.28
C TYR A 83 -1.30 11.23 2.96
N HIS A 84 -0.43 10.96 2.00
CA HIS A 84 0.52 11.96 1.53
C HIS A 84 0.68 11.89 0.02
N LYS A 85 0.63 13.03 -0.64
CA LYS A 85 0.82 13.13 -2.09
C LYS A 85 2.22 13.65 -2.40
N THR A 86 2.90 12.99 -3.32
CA THR A 86 4.20 13.40 -3.85
C THR A 86 4.15 13.52 -5.37
N TYR A 87 5.08 14.26 -5.92
CA TYR A 87 5.27 14.47 -7.35
C TYR A 87 6.69 13.99 -7.67
N VAL A 88 6.78 12.84 -8.31
CA VAL A 88 8.06 12.19 -8.57
C VAL A 88 8.55 12.59 -9.96
N GLU A 89 9.74 13.16 -10.01
CA GLU A 89 10.41 13.54 -11.26
C GLU A 89 11.23 12.35 -11.77
N TRP A 90 10.98 11.97 -12.99
CA TRP A 90 11.64 10.88 -13.67
C TRP A 90 12.41 11.39 -14.87
N ALA A 91 13.61 10.86 -15.10
CA ALA A 91 14.35 11.05 -16.34
C ALA A 91 13.66 10.35 -17.52
N PRO A 92 13.97 10.76 -18.76
CA PRO A 92 13.47 10.09 -19.96
C PRO A 92 13.73 8.58 -19.95
N VAL A 93 12.80 7.81 -20.50
CA VAL A 93 12.98 6.36 -20.68
C VAL A 93 14.20 6.11 -21.55
N GLY A 94 15.08 5.22 -21.11
CA GLY A 94 16.34 4.92 -21.81
C GLY A 94 17.52 5.83 -21.43
N SER A 95 17.35 6.79 -20.53
CA SER A 95 18.45 7.65 -20.03
C SER A 95 19.50 6.93 -19.17
N GLY A 96 19.23 5.67 -18.76
CA GLY A 96 20.10 4.91 -17.84
C GLY A 96 19.95 5.28 -16.36
N ALA A 97 19.07 6.22 -16.02
CA ALA A 97 18.80 6.58 -14.63
C ALA A 97 18.19 5.37 -13.87
N LYS A 98 18.75 5.06 -12.70
CA LYS A 98 18.34 3.90 -11.88
C LYS A 98 17.21 4.24 -10.88
N GLY A 99 16.80 5.49 -10.79
CA GLY A 99 15.79 5.97 -9.83
C GLY A 99 15.19 7.31 -10.23
N PRO A 100 14.33 7.87 -9.37
CA PRO A 100 13.78 9.21 -9.61
C PRO A 100 14.88 10.27 -9.55
N VAL A 101 14.74 11.31 -10.35
CA VAL A 101 15.61 12.50 -10.34
C VAL A 101 15.38 13.31 -9.07
N ALA A 102 14.11 13.48 -8.70
CA ALA A 102 13.71 14.20 -7.49
C ALA A 102 12.32 13.74 -7.01
N VAL A 103 12.03 13.99 -5.73
CA VAL A 103 10.70 13.81 -5.14
C VAL A 103 10.24 15.14 -4.55
N HIS A 104 9.24 15.73 -5.18
CA HIS A 104 8.69 17.03 -4.78
C HIS A 104 7.47 16.85 -3.88
N GLN A 105 7.38 17.64 -2.81
CA GLN A 105 6.28 17.60 -1.84
C GLN A 105 5.15 18.57 -2.22
N SER A 106 5.47 19.62 -3.01
CA SER A 106 4.50 20.63 -3.44
C SER A 106 3.98 20.35 -4.85
N LYS A 107 2.68 20.59 -5.04
CA LYS A 107 2.05 20.59 -6.37
C LYS A 107 2.61 21.67 -7.30
N GLU A 108 3.30 22.68 -6.79
CA GLU A 108 3.83 23.80 -7.58
C GLU A 108 4.72 23.34 -8.72
N VAL A 109 5.45 22.21 -8.55
CA VAL A 109 6.26 21.61 -9.63
C VAL A 109 5.44 21.32 -10.89
N MET A 110 4.14 21.13 -10.78
CA MET A 110 3.25 20.88 -11.92
C MET A 110 2.98 22.14 -12.76
N ASN A 111 3.20 23.35 -12.21
CA ASN A 111 2.97 24.62 -12.91
C ASN A 111 3.93 24.80 -14.10
N ASP A 112 5.12 24.19 -14.01
CA ASP A 112 6.16 24.23 -15.05
C ASP A 112 6.17 22.99 -15.93
N THR A 113 5.01 22.34 -16.10
CA THR A 113 4.88 21.13 -16.92
C THR A 113 3.94 21.32 -18.09
N ILE A 114 4.21 20.60 -19.17
CA ILE A 114 3.34 20.47 -20.34
C ILE A 114 2.88 19.02 -20.45
N ARG A 115 1.59 18.84 -20.68
CA ARG A 115 1.02 17.50 -20.87
C ARG A 115 1.33 16.98 -22.27
N GLY A 116 2.02 15.85 -22.39
CA GLY A 116 2.28 15.15 -23.64
C GLY A 116 1.10 14.29 -24.10
N ASP A 117 1.18 13.79 -25.34
CA ASP A 117 0.17 12.92 -25.96
C ASP A 117 0.07 11.54 -25.25
N ASP A 118 1.14 11.13 -24.57
CA ASP A 118 1.17 9.92 -23.72
C ASP A 118 0.57 10.13 -22.31
N ASN A 119 -0.02 11.30 -22.08
CA ASN A 119 -0.61 11.75 -20.83
C ASN A 119 0.38 11.98 -19.66
N LYS A 120 1.68 12.00 -19.91
CA LYS A 120 2.68 12.41 -18.92
C LYS A 120 2.80 13.93 -18.86
N PHE A 121 3.29 14.42 -17.74
CA PHE A 121 3.54 15.85 -17.50
C PHE A 121 5.04 16.11 -17.61
N TYR A 122 5.49 16.56 -18.78
CA TYR A 122 6.88 16.86 -19.06
C TYR A 122 7.26 18.23 -18.53
N LYS A 123 8.46 18.36 -17.97
CA LYS A 123 9.01 19.64 -17.53
C LYS A 123 9.28 20.55 -18.73
N ASN A 124 8.98 21.82 -18.58
CA ASN A 124 9.19 22.83 -19.61
C ASN A 124 10.61 23.46 -19.51
N ASP A 125 11.64 22.62 -19.28
CA ASP A 125 13.05 23.03 -19.12
C ASP A 125 13.98 22.34 -20.11
N ASN A 126 13.43 21.68 -21.13
CA ASN A 126 14.15 20.91 -22.14
C ASN A 126 14.94 19.71 -21.59
N SER A 127 14.76 19.30 -20.34
CA SER A 127 15.40 18.13 -19.76
C SER A 127 14.82 16.81 -20.30
N GLY A 128 13.58 16.86 -20.79
CA GLY A 128 12.81 15.66 -21.14
C GLY A 128 12.31 14.87 -19.92
N ASN A 129 12.57 15.38 -18.71
CA ASN A 129 12.03 14.81 -17.47
C ASN A 129 10.52 14.94 -17.42
N TYR A 130 9.86 14.01 -16.74
CA TYR A 130 8.42 14.09 -16.52
C TYR A 130 8.08 13.91 -15.03
N ILE A 131 6.97 14.52 -14.62
CA ILE A 131 6.46 14.47 -13.25
C ILE A 131 5.31 13.46 -13.17
N GLU A 132 5.37 12.55 -12.22
CA GLU A 132 4.33 11.58 -11.92
C GLU A 132 3.71 11.85 -10.54
N GLU A 133 2.42 12.20 -10.53
CA GLU A 133 1.65 12.34 -9.29
C GLU A 133 1.52 10.97 -8.62
N THR A 134 1.89 10.87 -7.35
CA THR A 134 1.83 9.65 -6.56
C THR A 134 1.08 9.89 -5.24
N ALA A 135 0.01 9.15 -5.03
CA ALA A 135 -0.76 9.15 -3.79
C ALA A 135 -0.23 8.03 -2.89
N ASN A 136 0.34 8.39 -1.74
CA ASN A 136 0.90 7.45 -0.79
C ASN A 136 -0.02 7.33 0.42
N TYR A 137 -0.31 6.09 0.81
CA TYR A 137 -1.04 5.75 2.03
C TYR A 137 -0.13 4.95 2.95
N PHE A 138 0.11 5.45 4.15
CA PHE A 138 0.69 4.69 5.22
C PHE A 138 -0.43 3.93 5.90
N VAL A 139 -0.31 2.62 5.96
CA VAL A 139 -1.36 1.72 6.44
C VAL A 139 -0.83 0.74 7.46
N LEU A 140 -1.71 0.25 8.33
CA LEU A 140 -1.49 -0.96 9.09
C LEU A 140 -2.18 -2.12 8.35
N ILE A 141 -1.45 -3.17 8.06
CA ILE A 141 -1.98 -4.45 7.61
C ILE A 141 -2.52 -5.15 8.86
N VAL A 142 -3.74 -5.68 8.77
CA VAL A 142 -4.37 -6.41 9.88
C VAL A 142 -4.33 -7.90 9.57
N GLY A 143 -3.63 -8.65 10.39
CA GLY A 143 -3.53 -10.10 10.28
C GLY A 143 -4.74 -10.82 10.87
N GLY A 144 -4.76 -12.14 10.68
CA GLY A 144 -5.91 -12.98 11.05
C GLY A 144 -6.19 -13.10 12.54
N LYS A 145 -5.20 -12.79 13.39
CA LYS A 145 -5.32 -12.81 14.86
C LYS A 145 -5.37 -11.40 15.47
N GLY A 146 -5.47 -10.36 14.63
CA GLY A 146 -5.48 -8.96 15.05
C GLY A 146 -4.10 -8.32 15.17
N GLU A 147 -3.02 -9.05 14.87
CA GLU A 147 -1.69 -8.48 14.76
C GLU A 147 -1.64 -7.44 13.65
N THR A 148 -0.77 -6.43 13.81
CA THR A 148 -0.63 -5.38 12.80
C THR A 148 0.82 -5.22 12.38
N SER A 149 1.02 -4.90 11.09
CA SER A 149 2.31 -4.51 10.54
C SER A 149 2.16 -3.29 9.65
N GLN A 150 3.24 -2.50 9.54
CA GLN A 150 3.22 -1.27 8.76
C GLN A 150 3.51 -1.54 7.29
N ALA A 151 2.87 -0.77 6.40
CA ALA A 151 3.20 -0.77 4.99
C ALA A 151 2.83 0.56 4.33
N VAL A 152 3.35 0.77 3.11
CA VAL A 152 2.97 1.89 2.24
C VAL A 152 2.34 1.36 0.97
N ILE A 153 1.26 2.02 0.55
CA ILE A 153 0.62 1.82 -0.75
C ILE A 153 0.86 3.07 -1.58
N SER A 154 1.55 2.93 -2.71
CA SER A 154 1.77 4.04 -3.64
C SER A 154 0.88 3.86 -4.87
N MET A 155 -0.05 4.77 -5.08
CA MET A 155 -0.99 4.79 -6.20
C MET A 155 -0.65 5.91 -7.17
N LYS A 156 -0.39 5.57 -8.43
CA LYS A 156 0.01 6.49 -9.48
C LYS A 156 -0.69 6.17 -10.80
N SER A 157 -0.64 7.07 -11.76
CA SER A 157 -1.23 6.87 -13.09
C SER A 157 -2.70 6.41 -13.00
N SER A 158 -3.07 5.28 -13.57
CA SER A 158 -4.43 4.71 -13.54
C SER A 158 -4.94 4.40 -12.12
N GLN A 159 -4.06 4.27 -11.13
CA GLN A 159 -4.42 4.03 -9.74
C GLN A 159 -4.86 5.30 -9.00
N LEU A 160 -4.66 6.48 -9.57
CA LEU A 160 -5.13 7.74 -8.95
C LEU A 160 -6.66 7.81 -8.87
N THR A 161 -7.38 7.15 -9.79
CA THR A 161 -8.86 7.09 -9.72
C THR A 161 -9.34 6.27 -8.52
N PRO A 162 -8.88 5.02 -8.28
CA PRO A 162 -9.13 4.32 -7.02
C PRO A 162 -8.74 5.12 -5.77
N SER A 163 -7.59 5.80 -5.79
CA SER A 163 -7.14 6.66 -4.69
C SER A 163 -8.15 7.77 -4.37
N ARG A 164 -8.57 8.54 -5.39
CA ARG A 164 -9.56 9.62 -5.24
C ARG A 164 -10.89 9.10 -4.72
N ASN A 165 -11.34 7.95 -5.22
CA ASN A 165 -12.55 7.29 -4.76
C ASN A 165 -12.45 6.88 -3.29
N TRP A 166 -11.31 6.33 -2.87
CA TRP A 166 -11.08 5.98 -1.46
C TRP A 166 -11.10 7.19 -0.56
N ASN A 167 -10.38 8.26 -0.91
CA ASN A 167 -10.41 9.52 -0.18
C ASN A 167 -11.82 10.08 -0.06
N SER A 168 -12.60 10.06 -1.14
CA SER A 168 -13.99 10.53 -1.14
C SER A 168 -14.88 9.68 -0.24
N LYS A 169 -14.73 8.35 -0.25
CA LYS A 169 -15.47 7.45 0.66
C LYS A 169 -15.15 7.79 2.12
N MET A 170 -13.87 7.90 2.48
CA MET A 170 -13.46 8.24 3.85
C MET A 170 -14.01 9.61 4.28
N LYS A 171 -13.89 10.64 3.41
CA LYS A 171 -14.34 12.00 3.71
C LYS A 171 -15.85 12.12 3.87
N ASN A 172 -16.62 11.33 3.12
CA ASN A 172 -18.09 11.33 3.16
C ASN A 172 -18.68 10.39 4.21
N LEU A 173 -17.85 9.57 4.86
CA LEU A 173 -18.29 8.73 5.95
C LEU A 173 -18.77 9.59 7.12
N LYS A 174 -19.96 9.30 7.66
CA LYS A 174 -20.54 10.00 8.79
C LYS A 174 -20.90 9.00 9.87
N ILE A 175 -20.44 9.27 11.08
CA ILE A 175 -20.84 8.53 12.28
C ILE A 175 -21.51 9.48 13.25
N GLN A 176 -22.42 8.95 14.06
CA GLN A 176 -23.15 9.71 15.06
C GLN A 176 -22.45 9.60 16.41
N ASN A 177 -22.23 10.71 17.08
CA ASN A 177 -21.71 10.73 18.44
C ASN A 177 -22.83 10.46 19.47
N ALA A 178 -22.47 10.32 20.74
CA ALA A 178 -23.41 10.06 21.82
C ALA A 178 -24.46 11.18 22.01
N LYS A 179 -24.22 12.39 21.47
CA LYS A 179 -25.15 13.53 21.50
C LYS A 179 -26.08 13.59 20.29
N GLY A 180 -26.02 12.61 19.39
CA GLY A 180 -26.83 12.56 18.17
C GLY A 180 -26.28 13.38 16.99
N SER A 181 -25.14 14.07 17.13
CA SER A 181 -24.56 14.86 16.07
C SER A 181 -23.69 14.01 15.14
N TYR A 182 -23.78 14.27 13.83
CA TYR A 182 -22.97 13.57 12.83
C TYR A 182 -21.62 14.28 12.63
N PHE A 183 -20.56 13.50 12.48
CA PHE A 183 -19.22 13.99 12.17
C PHE A 183 -18.48 13.04 11.22
N THR A 184 -17.45 13.54 10.54
CA THR A 184 -16.55 12.71 9.74
C THR A 184 -15.48 12.13 10.66
N PRO A 185 -15.42 10.80 10.81
CA PRO A 185 -14.39 10.19 11.66
C PRO A 185 -12.99 10.31 11.00
N PRO A 186 -11.92 10.19 11.78
CA PRO A 186 -10.56 10.14 11.21
C PRO A 186 -10.39 8.91 10.30
N MET A 187 -9.44 8.99 9.38
CA MET A 187 -9.25 7.94 8.36
C MET A 187 -8.91 6.56 8.97
N TRP A 188 -8.29 6.53 10.13
CA TRP A 188 -7.95 5.29 10.84
C TRP A 188 -9.10 4.69 11.67
N SER A 189 -10.27 5.26 11.60
CA SER A 189 -11.45 4.76 12.35
C SER A 189 -12.05 3.48 11.80
N HIS A 190 -11.69 3.11 10.58
CA HIS A 190 -12.24 1.95 9.89
C HIS A 190 -11.13 1.15 9.20
N SER A 191 -11.33 -0.15 9.14
CA SER A 191 -10.57 -1.02 8.25
C SER A 191 -11.20 -1.09 6.87
N TYR A 192 -10.35 -1.38 5.88
CA TYR A 192 -10.73 -1.55 4.49
C TYR A 192 -10.15 -2.85 3.96
N LEU A 193 -10.92 -3.52 3.14
CA LEU A 193 -10.45 -4.68 2.38
C LEU A 193 -9.98 -4.21 1.01
N LEU A 194 -8.69 -4.35 0.77
CA LEU A 194 -8.05 -4.01 -0.49
C LEU A 194 -7.98 -5.27 -1.35
N LYS A 195 -8.67 -5.25 -2.47
CA LYS A 195 -8.65 -6.28 -3.52
C LYS A 195 -8.08 -5.69 -4.80
N SER A 196 -7.97 -6.52 -5.81
CA SER A 196 -7.69 -6.05 -7.16
C SER A 196 -8.78 -6.45 -8.14
N GLU A 197 -8.95 -5.65 -9.17
CA GLU A 197 -9.82 -5.97 -10.29
C GLU A 197 -9.14 -5.68 -11.61
N LYS A 198 -9.40 -6.52 -12.61
CA LYS A 198 -8.87 -6.34 -13.96
C LYS A 198 -9.60 -5.20 -14.66
N ALA A 199 -8.85 -4.29 -15.23
CA ALA A 199 -9.34 -3.19 -16.05
C ALA A 199 -8.87 -3.36 -17.50
N LYS A 200 -9.64 -2.81 -18.44
CA LYS A 200 -9.33 -2.85 -19.88
C LYS A 200 -9.63 -1.49 -20.52
N ASN A 201 -8.76 -1.10 -21.44
CA ASN A 201 -9.00 0.03 -22.34
C ASN A 201 -8.37 -0.27 -23.71
N GLY A 202 -9.19 -0.49 -24.72
CA GLY A 202 -8.75 -1.03 -26.01
C GLY A 202 -8.09 -2.40 -25.80
N ASP A 203 -6.87 -2.56 -26.30
CA ASP A 203 -6.08 -3.79 -26.16
C ASP A 203 -5.27 -3.86 -24.87
N LYS A 204 -5.19 -2.75 -24.12
CA LYS A 204 -4.42 -2.67 -22.87
C LYS A 204 -5.24 -3.20 -21.71
N THR A 205 -4.66 -4.12 -20.94
CA THR A 205 -5.23 -4.65 -19.70
C THR A 205 -4.27 -4.45 -18.54
N TRP A 206 -4.80 -4.14 -17.38
CA TRP A 206 -4.04 -3.99 -16.14
C TRP A 206 -4.90 -4.33 -14.94
N TYR A 207 -4.29 -4.41 -13.77
CA TYR A 207 -5.02 -4.53 -12.51
C TYR A 207 -5.04 -3.19 -11.78
N LYS A 208 -6.18 -2.86 -11.18
CA LYS A 208 -6.36 -1.67 -10.34
C LYS A 208 -6.87 -2.06 -8.97
N TRP A 209 -6.64 -1.19 -7.99
CA TRP A 209 -7.16 -1.37 -6.65
C TRP A 209 -8.68 -1.29 -6.62
N LYS A 210 -9.31 -2.27 -5.96
CA LYS A 210 -10.70 -2.28 -5.54
C LYS A 210 -10.74 -2.18 -4.03
N ILE A 211 -11.33 -1.10 -3.49
CA ILE A 211 -11.27 -0.78 -2.08
C ILE A 211 -12.68 -0.78 -1.51
N GLU A 212 -12.92 -1.67 -0.57
CA GLU A 212 -14.19 -1.90 0.08
C GLU A 212 -14.07 -1.51 1.56
N LEU A 213 -15.09 -0.82 2.10
CA LEU A 213 -15.18 -0.58 3.54
C LEU A 213 -15.44 -1.93 4.23
N ASP A 214 -14.67 -2.24 5.26
CA ASP A 214 -14.81 -3.51 5.99
C ASP A 214 -15.55 -3.30 7.31
N SER A 215 -14.90 -2.70 8.30
CA SER A 215 -15.52 -2.53 9.62
C SER A 215 -15.03 -1.26 10.33
N MET A 216 -15.87 -0.74 11.23
CA MET A 216 -15.45 0.27 12.19
C MET A 216 -14.57 -0.39 13.25
N LEU A 217 -13.48 0.26 13.62
CA LEU A 217 -12.65 -0.21 14.72
C LEU A 217 -13.39 0.06 16.05
N THR A 218 -13.60 -0.99 16.81
CA THR A 218 -14.11 -0.92 18.18
C THR A 218 -12.96 -1.19 19.14
N ASN A 219 -12.86 -0.39 20.20
CA ASN A 219 -11.91 -0.64 21.29
C ASN A 219 -12.24 -1.95 22.00
#